data_5abc4060dab83dbcccda1fbc6fc7f983
#
_entry.id   5abc4060dab83dbcccda1fbc6fc7f983
#
_cell.length_a   1.000
_cell.length_b   1.000
_cell.length_c   1.000
_cell.angle_alpha   90.00
_cell.angle_beta   90.00
_cell.angle_gamma   90.00
#
_symmetry.space_group_name_H-M   'P 1'
#
loop_
_entity.id
_entity.type
_entity.pdbx_description
1 polymer ?
#
loop_
_entity_poly.entity_id
_entity_poly.type
_entity_poly.pdbx_seq_one_letter_code
_entity_poly.pdbx_strand_id
1 'polypeptide(L)'
;RQMCIRDRSTIANVADQVDMNAHNANKANEMAKAVGDQIIESNNQVQQIVHAMEVITENSKHISSIINTIDEIASSTNLLALNASIEAARAGEEGRGFAVVATQVGNLAAQSADAAKSSGELIVQAINAVEEGKGMVDDAAAKLMESVEKTKELVENIEQISVASEQ
;
A
#
# COMPACT_ATOMS: atom_id res chain seq x y z
N ARG A 1 -71.00 -18.13 -3.40
CA ARG A 1 -70.19 -18.65 -4.52
C ARG A 1 -69.13 -17.67 -5.00
N GLN A 2 -69.39 -16.37 -5.05
CA GLN A 2 -68.39 -15.37 -5.50
C GLN A 2 -67.24 -15.16 -4.45
N MET A 3 -67.48 -15.29 -3.16
CA MET A 3 -66.49 -15.19 -2.12
C MET A 3 -65.42 -16.28 -2.22
N CYS A 4 -65.85 -17.56 -2.41
CA CYS A 4 -64.93 -18.70 -2.53
C CYS A 4 -64.03 -18.65 -3.76
N ILE A 5 -64.45 -18.03 -4.88
CA ILE A 5 -63.62 -17.89 -6.08
C ILE A 5 -62.52 -16.82 -5.89
N ARG A 6 -62.86 -15.73 -5.20
CA ARG A 6 -61.95 -14.64 -4.85
C ARG A 6 -60.88 -15.12 -3.87
N ASP A 7 -61.26 -15.88 -2.84
CA ASP A 7 -60.34 -16.46 -1.87
C ASP A 7 -59.35 -17.44 -2.52
N ARG A 8 -59.86 -18.27 -3.47
CA ARG A 8 -58.99 -19.22 -4.18
C ARG A 8 -57.99 -18.54 -5.11
N SER A 9 -58.36 -17.43 -5.76
CA SER A 9 -57.42 -16.66 -6.58
C SER A 9 -56.39 -15.92 -5.73
N THR A 10 -56.77 -15.44 -4.54
CA THR A 10 -55.86 -14.80 -3.60
C THR A 10 -54.83 -15.79 -3.04
N ILE A 11 -55.29 -17.00 -2.67
CA ILE A 11 -54.39 -18.08 -2.22
C ILE A 11 -53.42 -18.50 -3.31
N ALA A 12 -53.87 -18.65 -4.56
CA ALA A 12 -52.97 -18.97 -5.67
C ALA A 12 -51.89 -17.87 -5.89
N ASN A 13 -52.29 -16.60 -5.87
CA ASN A 13 -51.36 -15.49 -5.99
C ASN A 13 -50.36 -15.45 -4.83
N VAL A 14 -50.78 -15.75 -3.61
CA VAL A 14 -49.87 -15.80 -2.44
C VAL A 14 -48.92 -16.98 -2.57
N ALA A 15 -49.35 -18.15 -3.05
CA ALA A 15 -48.48 -19.28 -3.29
C ALA A 15 -47.44 -19.00 -4.36
N ASP A 16 -47.80 -18.36 -5.47
CA ASP A 16 -46.89 -17.94 -6.51
C ASP A 16 -45.82 -16.91 -5.95
N GLN A 17 -46.28 -16.03 -5.07
CA GLN A 17 -45.39 -15.02 -4.46
C GLN A 17 -44.40 -15.64 -3.45
N VAL A 18 -44.85 -16.65 -2.74
CA VAL A 18 -44.01 -17.43 -1.81
C VAL A 18 -42.93 -18.21 -2.58
N ASP A 19 -43.29 -18.86 -3.68
CA ASP A 19 -42.33 -19.56 -4.53
C ASP A 19 -41.29 -18.59 -5.16
N MET A 20 -41.75 -17.44 -5.64
CA MET A 20 -40.85 -16.36 -6.11
C MET A 20 -39.91 -15.86 -5.01
N ASN A 21 -40.40 -15.73 -3.78
CA ASN A 21 -39.56 -15.28 -2.65
C ASN A 21 -38.49 -16.33 -2.32
N ALA A 22 -38.83 -17.61 -2.29
CA ALA A 22 -37.87 -18.69 -2.09
C ALA A 22 -36.81 -18.72 -3.19
N HIS A 23 -37.21 -18.57 -4.45
CA HIS A 23 -36.28 -18.48 -5.57
C HIS A 23 -35.34 -17.28 -5.46
N ASN A 24 -35.89 -16.11 -5.14
CA ASN A 24 -35.08 -14.87 -4.95
C ASN A 24 -34.13 -15.00 -3.77
N ALA A 25 -34.56 -15.63 -2.67
CA ALA A 25 -33.72 -15.89 -1.51
C ALA A 25 -32.54 -16.80 -1.87
N ASN A 26 -32.75 -17.87 -2.59
CA ASN A 26 -31.70 -18.76 -3.05
C ASN A 26 -30.69 -18.04 -3.94
N LYS A 27 -31.16 -17.24 -4.90
CA LYS A 27 -30.29 -16.44 -5.76
C LYS A 27 -29.50 -15.39 -4.97
N ALA A 28 -30.12 -14.74 -4.01
CA ALA A 28 -29.44 -13.78 -3.13
C ALA A 28 -28.37 -14.47 -2.26
N ASN A 29 -28.62 -15.69 -1.80
CA ASN A 29 -27.66 -16.49 -1.05
C ASN A 29 -26.42 -16.83 -1.91
N GLU A 30 -26.60 -17.27 -3.14
CA GLU A 30 -25.49 -17.51 -4.08
C GLU A 30 -24.66 -16.25 -4.32
N MET A 31 -25.33 -15.11 -4.53
CA MET A 31 -24.65 -13.83 -4.72
C MET A 31 -23.90 -13.40 -3.47
N ALA A 32 -24.47 -13.54 -2.28
CA ALA A 32 -23.83 -13.19 -1.02
C ALA A 32 -22.56 -14.05 -0.78
N LYS A 33 -22.62 -15.35 -1.06
CA LYS A 33 -21.45 -16.24 -0.99
C LYS A 33 -20.35 -15.81 -1.94
N ALA A 34 -20.69 -15.51 -3.20
CA ALA A 34 -19.73 -15.04 -4.19
C ALA A 34 -19.07 -13.71 -3.76
N VAL A 35 -19.83 -12.78 -3.16
CA VAL A 35 -19.30 -11.54 -2.59
C VAL A 35 -18.36 -11.85 -1.43
N GLY A 36 -18.71 -12.77 -0.55
CA GLY A 36 -17.85 -13.21 0.55
C GLY A 36 -16.50 -13.73 0.06
N ASP A 37 -16.50 -14.59 -0.95
CA ASP A 37 -15.28 -15.13 -1.57
C ASP A 37 -14.42 -14.02 -2.20
N GLN A 38 -15.03 -13.06 -2.89
CA GLN A 38 -14.32 -11.90 -3.44
C GLN A 38 -13.67 -11.02 -2.36
N ILE A 39 -14.33 -10.84 -1.22
CA ILE A 39 -13.77 -10.07 -0.11
C ILE A 39 -12.56 -10.79 0.49
N ILE A 40 -12.61 -12.12 0.62
CA ILE A 40 -11.48 -12.93 1.11
C ILE A 40 -10.30 -12.82 0.14
N GLU A 41 -10.53 -12.91 -1.16
CA GLU A 41 -9.49 -12.73 -2.19
C GLU A 41 -8.88 -11.32 -2.13
N SER A 42 -9.74 -10.29 -1.99
CA SER A 42 -9.28 -8.90 -1.82
C SER A 42 -8.42 -8.73 -0.58
N ASN A 43 -8.78 -9.36 0.53
CA ASN A 43 -7.97 -9.34 1.75
C ASN A 43 -6.60 -9.98 1.55
N ASN A 44 -6.51 -11.09 0.80
CA ASN A 44 -5.23 -11.69 0.46
C ASN A 44 -4.35 -10.75 -0.39
N GLN A 45 -4.94 -10.00 -1.33
CA GLN A 45 -4.22 -8.98 -2.10
C GLN A 45 -3.73 -7.84 -1.22
N VAL A 46 -4.53 -7.40 -0.26
CA VAL A 46 -4.14 -6.39 0.73
C VAL A 46 -2.93 -6.84 1.55
N GLN A 47 -2.89 -8.11 1.98
CA GLN A 47 -1.73 -8.66 2.69
C GLN A 47 -0.46 -8.67 1.82
N GLN A 48 -0.58 -8.91 0.52
CA GLN A 48 0.55 -8.81 -0.40
C GLN A 48 1.05 -7.36 -0.54
N ILE A 49 0.14 -6.37 -0.53
CA ILE A 49 0.51 -4.96 -0.55
C ILE A 49 1.28 -4.58 0.73
N VAL A 50 0.82 -5.03 1.91
CA VAL A 50 1.54 -4.80 3.17
C VAL A 50 2.96 -5.36 3.10
N HIS A 51 3.10 -6.60 2.62
CA HIS A 51 4.43 -7.21 2.46
C HIS A 51 5.31 -6.41 1.47
N ALA A 52 4.76 -5.96 0.34
CA ALA A 52 5.51 -5.14 -0.61
C ALA A 52 5.97 -3.81 0.02
N MET A 53 5.14 -3.17 0.85
CA MET A 53 5.50 -1.96 1.59
C MET A 53 6.62 -2.20 2.60
N GLU A 54 6.65 -3.34 3.26
CA GLU A 54 7.75 -3.73 4.16
C GLU A 54 9.08 -3.86 3.40
N VAL A 55 9.05 -4.50 2.23
CA VAL A 55 10.24 -4.62 1.35
C VAL A 55 10.70 -3.24 0.87
N ILE A 56 9.78 -2.32 0.52
CA ILE A 56 10.14 -0.95 0.12
C ILE A 56 10.79 -0.21 1.29
N THR A 57 10.25 -0.37 2.50
CA THR A 57 10.82 0.26 3.70
C THR A 57 12.23 -0.23 3.99
N GLU A 58 12.46 -1.55 3.90
CA GLU A 58 13.78 -2.15 4.10
C GLU A 58 14.78 -1.66 3.05
N ASN A 59 14.40 -1.70 1.77
CA ASN A 59 15.25 -1.20 0.69
C ASN A 59 15.56 0.30 0.85
N SER A 60 14.59 1.10 1.28
CA SER A 60 14.79 2.53 1.53
C SER A 60 15.79 2.78 2.67
N LYS A 61 15.75 1.97 3.73
CA LYS A 61 16.76 2.01 4.80
C LYS A 61 18.16 1.67 4.30
N HIS A 62 18.27 0.67 3.42
CA HIS A 62 19.54 0.32 2.77
C HIS A 62 20.07 1.47 1.90
N ILE A 63 19.18 2.10 1.11
CA ILE A 63 19.57 3.28 0.30
C ILE A 63 20.01 4.41 1.21
N SER A 64 19.34 4.67 2.33
CA SER A 64 19.77 5.68 3.32
C SER A 64 21.19 5.43 3.83
N SER A 65 21.52 4.16 4.11
CA SER A 65 22.87 3.77 4.54
C SER A 65 23.92 4.05 3.44
N ILE A 66 23.59 3.74 2.18
CA ILE A 66 24.47 4.03 1.03
C ILE A 66 24.69 5.55 0.87
N ILE A 67 23.63 6.33 1.00
CA ILE A 67 23.71 7.81 0.93
C ILE A 67 24.62 8.37 2.02
N ASN A 68 24.51 7.87 3.25
CA ASN A 68 25.42 8.27 4.33
C ASN A 68 26.89 7.93 4.01
N THR A 69 27.13 6.75 3.43
CA THR A 69 28.48 6.37 2.97
C THR A 69 29.00 7.31 1.88
N ILE A 70 28.12 7.73 0.95
CA ILE A 70 28.49 8.67 -0.12
C ILE A 70 28.86 10.04 0.48
N ASP A 71 28.12 10.52 1.49
CA ASP A 71 28.42 11.76 2.19
C ASP A 71 29.75 11.68 2.92
N GLU A 72 30.07 10.57 3.59
CA GLU A 72 31.37 10.32 4.22
C GLU A 72 32.52 10.30 3.19
N ILE A 73 32.31 9.67 2.01
CA ILE A 73 33.29 9.66 0.92
C ILE A 73 33.50 11.07 0.39
N ALA A 74 32.44 11.83 0.17
CA ALA A 74 32.50 13.21 -0.29
C ALA A 74 33.28 14.10 0.70
N SER A 75 32.98 13.98 2.00
CA SER A 75 33.68 14.68 3.06
C SER A 75 35.18 14.32 3.08
N SER A 76 35.52 13.04 3.01
CA SER A 76 36.91 12.55 2.95
C SER A 76 37.63 13.05 1.70
N THR A 77 36.95 13.07 0.55
CA THR A 77 37.51 13.58 -0.71
C THR A 77 37.78 15.08 -0.63
N ASN A 78 36.89 15.83 0.00
CA ASN A 78 37.07 17.25 0.21
C ASN A 78 38.30 17.55 1.10
N LEU A 79 38.52 16.78 2.18
CA LEU A 79 39.70 16.85 3.01
C LEU A 79 40.99 16.51 2.25
N LEU A 80 40.96 15.49 1.39
CA LEU A 80 42.09 15.13 0.52
C LEU A 80 42.39 16.24 -0.48
N ALA A 81 41.38 16.84 -1.08
CA ALA A 81 41.53 17.98 -1.99
C ALA A 81 42.13 19.20 -1.27
N LEU A 82 41.70 19.47 -0.05
CA LEU A 82 42.28 20.54 0.78
C LEU A 82 43.79 20.30 1.05
N ASN A 83 44.12 19.07 1.49
CA ASN A 83 45.52 18.70 1.73
C ASN A 83 46.37 18.80 0.46
N ALA A 84 45.85 18.37 -0.69
CA ALA A 84 46.49 18.49 -2.00
C ALA A 84 46.69 19.97 -2.39
N SER A 85 45.71 20.83 -2.11
CA SER A 85 45.84 22.29 -2.35
C SER A 85 46.92 22.92 -1.49
N ILE A 86 47.03 22.51 -0.23
CA ILE A 86 48.09 23.00 0.70
C ILE A 86 49.48 22.59 0.18
N GLU A 87 49.65 21.33 -0.21
CA GLU A 87 50.95 20.84 -0.70
C GLU A 87 51.32 21.44 -2.07
N ALA A 88 50.33 21.68 -2.93
CA ALA A 88 50.50 22.38 -4.21
C ALA A 88 50.98 23.84 -3.97
N ALA A 89 50.42 24.56 -2.96
CA ALA A 89 50.84 25.87 -2.59
C ALA A 89 52.30 25.86 -2.03
N ARG A 90 52.65 24.79 -1.32
CA ARG A 90 54.01 24.61 -0.78
C ARG A 90 55.06 24.39 -1.87
N ALA A 91 54.69 23.78 -3.00
CA ALA A 91 55.54 23.57 -4.18
C ALA A 91 55.74 24.85 -5.03
N GLY A 92 55.06 25.95 -4.74
CA GLY A 92 55.19 27.23 -5.43
C GLY A 92 54.79 27.19 -6.89
N GLU A 93 55.59 27.71 -7.80
CA GLU A 93 55.27 27.78 -9.24
C GLU A 93 55.08 26.39 -9.88
N GLU A 94 55.83 25.37 -9.47
CA GLU A 94 55.74 24.01 -9.95
C GLU A 94 54.41 23.33 -9.53
N GLY A 95 53.78 23.80 -8.44
CA GLY A 95 52.53 23.27 -7.92
C GLY A 95 51.26 23.87 -8.53
N ARG A 96 51.33 24.93 -9.36
CA ARG A 96 50.15 25.69 -9.83
C ARG A 96 49.12 24.80 -10.55
N GLY A 97 49.53 23.88 -11.39
CA GLY A 97 48.64 22.96 -12.09
C GLY A 97 47.90 22.02 -11.15
N PHE A 98 48.59 21.53 -10.12
CA PHE A 98 48.02 20.68 -9.08
C PHE A 98 47.04 21.44 -8.19
N ALA A 99 47.29 22.69 -7.88
CA ALA A 99 46.40 23.54 -7.09
C ALA A 99 45.02 23.70 -7.78
N VAL A 100 45.02 23.89 -9.11
CA VAL A 100 43.77 24.00 -9.88
C VAL A 100 42.98 22.70 -9.83
N VAL A 101 43.63 21.54 -10.03
CA VAL A 101 42.99 20.22 -9.97
C VAL A 101 42.44 19.96 -8.57
N ALA A 102 43.21 20.22 -7.52
CA ALA A 102 42.79 20.06 -6.13
C ALA A 102 41.53 20.89 -5.83
N THR A 103 41.51 22.16 -6.27
CA THR A 103 40.34 23.01 -6.13
C THR A 103 39.11 22.44 -6.83
N GLN A 104 39.29 21.92 -8.05
CA GLN A 104 38.17 21.29 -8.79
C GLN A 104 37.64 20.02 -8.09
N VAL A 105 38.56 19.18 -7.57
CA VAL A 105 38.18 17.99 -6.79
C VAL A 105 37.41 18.36 -5.53
N GLY A 106 37.85 19.41 -4.81
CA GLY A 106 37.14 19.94 -3.64
C GLY A 106 35.70 20.40 -3.97
N ASN A 107 35.56 21.12 -5.11
CA ASN A 107 34.27 21.59 -5.55
C ASN A 107 33.33 20.40 -5.92
N LEU A 108 33.87 19.37 -6.60
CA LEU A 108 33.11 18.15 -6.93
C LEU A 108 32.70 17.37 -5.67
N ALA A 109 33.60 17.30 -4.69
CA ALA A 109 33.30 16.68 -3.39
C ALA A 109 32.18 17.43 -2.65
N ALA A 110 32.20 18.75 -2.62
CA ALA A 110 31.15 19.56 -2.01
C ALA A 110 29.81 19.35 -2.73
N GLN A 111 29.79 19.36 -4.06
CA GLN A 111 28.57 19.06 -4.84
C GLN A 111 28.06 17.66 -4.58
N SER A 112 28.95 16.67 -4.42
CA SER A 112 28.55 15.27 -4.11
C SER A 112 27.94 15.18 -2.72
N ALA A 113 28.44 15.88 -1.71
CA ALA A 113 27.86 15.93 -0.37
C ALA A 113 26.46 16.57 -0.39
N ASP A 114 26.30 17.70 -1.11
CA ASP A 114 24.98 18.34 -1.25
C ASP A 114 23.97 17.44 -1.94
N ALA A 115 24.39 16.72 -2.99
CA ALA A 115 23.54 15.76 -3.69
C ALA A 115 23.17 14.56 -2.79
N ALA A 116 24.10 14.06 -2.01
CA ALA A 116 23.87 13.01 -1.02
C ALA A 116 22.84 13.46 0.02
N LYS A 117 23.02 14.64 0.60
CA LYS A 117 22.09 15.22 1.58
C LYS A 117 20.68 15.34 1.01
N SER A 118 20.53 15.92 -0.19
CA SER A 118 19.22 16.06 -0.85
C SER A 118 18.58 14.70 -1.13
N SER A 119 19.37 13.70 -1.55
CA SER A 119 18.89 12.34 -1.76
C SER A 119 18.44 11.69 -0.45
N GLY A 120 19.18 11.91 0.65
CA GLY A 120 18.80 11.43 1.98
C GLY A 120 17.46 12.00 2.44
N GLU A 121 17.22 13.29 2.21
CA GLU A 121 15.93 13.93 2.54
C GLU A 121 14.77 13.31 1.76
N LEU A 122 14.97 13.00 0.46
CA LEU A 122 13.95 12.33 -0.37
C LEU A 122 13.66 10.90 0.11
N ILE A 123 14.68 10.18 0.55
CA ILE A 123 14.50 8.82 1.10
C ILE A 123 13.71 8.85 2.41
N VAL A 124 13.96 9.81 3.29
CA VAL A 124 13.17 9.99 4.52
C VAL A 124 11.70 10.27 4.18
N GLN A 125 11.45 11.15 3.20
CA GLN A 125 10.08 11.41 2.74
C GLN A 125 9.41 10.17 2.16
N ALA A 126 10.14 9.37 1.38
CA ALA A 126 9.63 8.13 0.82
C ALA A 126 9.26 7.11 1.93
N ILE A 127 10.11 6.95 2.95
CA ILE A 127 9.82 6.08 4.10
C ILE A 127 8.55 6.53 4.82
N ASN A 128 8.41 7.83 5.10
CA ASN A 128 7.24 8.38 5.77
C ASN A 128 5.96 8.16 4.94
N ALA A 129 6.03 8.36 3.62
CA ALA A 129 4.88 8.12 2.73
C ALA A 129 4.47 6.64 2.69
N VAL A 130 5.43 5.71 2.73
CA VAL A 130 5.15 4.27 2.79
C VAL A 130 4.52 3.90 4.14
N GLU A 131 4.98 4.49 5.24
CA GLU A 131 4.43 4.23 6.57
C GLU A 131 2.99 4.75 6.70
N GLU A 132 2.70 5.94 6.16
CA GLU A 132 1.32 6.45 6.05
C GLU A 132 0.46 5.55 5.17
N GLY A 133 0.99 5.13 4.01
CA GLY A 133 0.31 4.19 3.12
C GLY A 133 -0.01 2.86 3.79
N LYS A 134 0.92 2.32 4.61
CA LYS A 134 0.70 1.10 5.39
C LYS A 134 -0.48 1.27 6.35
N GLY A 135 -0.56 2.40 7.07
CA GLY A 135 -1.69 2.68 7.95
C GLY A 135 -3.04 2.67 7.20
N MET A 136 -3.10 3.27 5.99
CA MET A 136 -4.32 3.25 5.17
C MET A 136 -4.69 1.83 4.70
N VAL A 137 -3.70 1.00 4.41
CA VAL A 137 -3.90 -0.39 3.98
C VAL A 137 -4.38 -1.26 5.15
N ASP A 138 -3.85 -1.07 6.35
CA ASP A 138 -4.30 -1.76 7.57
C ASP A 138 -5.76 -1.40 7.89
N ASP A 139 -6.15 -0.14 7.76
CA ASP A 139 -7.54 0.31 7.90
C ASP A 139 -8.46 -0.32 6.84
N ALA A 140 -7.98 -0.44 5.60
CA ALA A 140 -8.73 -1.10 4.53
C ALA A 140 -8.92 -2.59 4.81
N ALA A 141 -7.90 -3.28 5.30
CA ALA A 141 -7.97 -4.68 5.72
C ALA A 141 -9.02 -4.88 6.83
N ALA A 142 -9.02 -4.01 7.83
CA ALA A 142 -10.01 -4.07 8.92
C ALA A 142 -11.45 -3.93 8.39
N LYS A 143 -11.70 -2.99 7.46
CA LYS A 143 -13.01 -2.80 6.83
C LYS A 143 -13.44 -3.99 5.95
N LEU A 144 -12.49 -4.62 5.26
CA LEU A 144 -12.77 -5.85 4.51
C LEU A 144 -13.20 -6.99 5.44
N MET A 145 -12.54 -7.17 6.59
CA MET A 145 -12.92 -8.17 7.57
C MET A 145 -14.31 -7.89 8.17
N GLU A 146 -14.64 -6.63 8.47
CA GLU A 146 -16.00 -6.24 8.88
C GLU A 146 -17.03 -6.58 7.79
N SER A 147 -16.68 -6.37 6.52
CA SER A 147 -17.56 -6.70 5.39
C SER A 147 -17.79 -8.21 5.25
N VAL A 148 -16.79 -9.05 5.55
CA VAL A 148 -16.96 -10.51 5.62
C VAL A 148 -18.01 -10.88 6.67
N GLU A 149 -17.92 -10.29 7.86
CA GLU A 149 -18.86 -10.59 8.95
C GLU A 149 -20.29 -10.18 8.59
N LYS A 150 -20.47 -8.98 8.03
CA LYS A 150 -21.78 -8.51 7.54
C LYS A 150 -22.35 -9.40 6.42
N THR A 151 -21.46 -9.94 5.57
CA THR A 151 -21.89 -10.86 4.51
C THR A 151 -22.38 -12.20 5.09
N LYS A 152 -21.76 -12.71 6.17
CA LYS A 152 -22.25 -13.89 6.87
C LYS A 152 -23.62 -13.66 7.49
N GLU A 153 -23.80 -12.53 8.20
CA GLU A 153 -25.11 -12.17 8.76
C GLU A 153 -26.18 -12.06 7.65
N LEU A 154 -25.81 -11.52 6.48
CA LEU A 154 -26.70 -11.45 5.33
C LEU A 154 -27.12 -12.84 4.84
N VAL A 155 -26.18 -13.78 4.73
CA VAL A 155 -26.46 -15.18 4.35
C VAL A 155 -27.44 -15.84 5.33
N GLU A 156 -27.23 -15.67 6.64
CA GLU A 156 -28.12 -16.20 7.68
C GLU A 156 -29.54 -15.63 7.56
N ASN A 157 -29.67 -14.32 7.33
CA ASN A 157 -30.98 -13.68 7.15
C ASN A 157 -31.69 -14.18 5.89
N ILE A 158 -30.98 -14.40 4.79
CA ILE A 158 -31.50 -14.93 3.54
C ILE A 158 -31.97 -16.38 3.73
N GLU A 159 -31.23 -17.21 4.46
CA GLU A 159 -31.63 -18.57 4.80
C GLU A 159 -32.94 -18.61 5.61
N GLN A 160 -33.10 -17.70 6.57
CA GLN A 160 -34.35 -17.55 7.34
C GLN A 160 -35.54 -17.21 6.42
N ILE A 161 -35.35 -16.30 5.45
CA ILE A 161 -36.39 -15.96 4.46
C ILE A 161 -36.74 -17.16 3.60
N SER A 162 -35.77 -17.95 3.16
CA SER A 162 -36.00 -19.16 2.38
C SER A 162 -36.82 -20.16 3.17
N VAL A 163 -36.44 -20.47 4.41
CA VAL A 163 -37.17 -21.40 5.29
C VAL A 163 -38.61 -20.91 5.59
N ALA A 164 -38.77 -19.61 5.84
CA ALA A 164 -40.12 -19.05 6.09
C ALA A 164 -41.03 -19.07 4.84
N SER A 165 -40.42 -19.11 3.64
CA SER A 165 -41.17 -19.22 2.38
C SER A 165 -41.51 -20.68 2.01
N GLU A 166 -40.91 -21.66 2.66
CA GLU A 166 -41.22 -23.09 2.42
C GLU A 166 -42.28 -23.65 3.40
N GLN A 167 -42.64 -22.92 4.44
CA GLN A 167 -43.66 -23.26 5.44
C GLN A 167 -45.03 -22.68 5.10
#